data_38d7f20b4ffd15094160935f8b764d27
#
_entry.id   38d7f20b4ffd15094160935f8b764d27
#
_cell.length_a   1.000
_cell.length_b   1.000
_cell.length_c   1.000
_cell.angle_alpha   90.00
_cell.angle_beta   90.00
_cell.angle_gamma   90.00
#
_symmetry.space_group_name_H-M   'P 1'
#
loop_
_entity.id
_entity.type
_entity.pdbx_description
1 polymer ?
#
loop_
_entity_poly.entity_id
_entity_poly.type
_entity_poly.pdbx_seq_one_letter_code
_entity_poly.pdbx_strand_id
1 'polypeptide(L)'
;MPELSRFYGIIIRMYCEVGPRYSPHFHAYHGDDEAVYGLDPIELLAGSLPRRQARLVEAWAELRQSELLADWNRLQSGTEPLPIDPLPEVLP
;
A
#
# COMPACT_ATOMS: atom_id res chain seq x y z
N MET A 1 12.96 0.43 -5.88
CA MET A 1 11.69 -0.14 -5.43
C MET A 1 10.60 0.88 -5.61
N PRO A 2 9.50 0.53 -6.25
CA PRO A 2 8.49 1.55 -6.56
C PRO A 2 7.75 2.03 -5.32
N GLU A 3 7.84 3.31 -5.11
CA GLU A 3 7.02 3.98 -4.11
C GLU A 3 5.74 4.43 -4.80
N LEU A 4 4.59 4.02 -4.28
CA LEU A 4 3.30 4.35 -4.89
C LEU A 4 2.72 5.65 -4.36
N SER A 5 2.93 5.94 -3.07
CA SER A 5 2.36 7.13 -2.45
C SER A 5 3.08 7.44 -1.15
N ARG A 6 2.89 8.67 -0.66
CA ARG A 6 3.49 9.11 0.60
C ARG A 6 2.58 10.16 1.24
N PHE A 7 2.16 9.91 2.48
CA PHE A 7 1.27 10.82 3.21
C PHE A 7 1.40 10.59 4.72
N TYR A 8 1.30 11.65 5.49
CA TYR A 8 1.36 11.61 6.97
C TYR A 8 2.57 10.81 7.50
N GLY A 9 3.73 10.95 6.84
CA GLY A 9 4.93 10.22 7.23
C GLY A 9 4.92 8.75 6.87
N ILE A 10 3.92 8.28 6.14
CA ILE A 10 3.77 6.89 5.71
C ILE A 10 4.26 6.78 4.27
N ILE A 11 5.04 5.73 3.98
CA ILE A 11 5.50 5.44 2.63
C ILE A 11 4.84 4.14 2.18
N ILE A 12 4.18 4.18 1.03
CA ILE A 12 3.53 3.01 0.45
C ILE A 12 4.40 2.47 -0.67
N ARG A 13 4.75 1.20 -0.60
CA ARG A 13 5.55 0.52 -1.63
C ARG A 13 4.89 -0.79 -2.02
N MET A 14 5.16 -1.20 -3.26
CA MET A 14 4.68 -2.47 -3.78
C MET A 14 5.83 -3.14 -4.51
N TYR A 15 6.00 -4.42 -4.28
CA TYR A 15 7.11 -5.19 -4.86
C TYR A 15 6.58 -6.21 -5.83
N CYS A 16 7.40 -6.53 -6.84
CA CYS A 16 7.06 -7.62 -7.75
C CYS A 16 7.37 -8.94 -7.05
N GLU A 17 6.35 -9.55 -6.50
CA GLU A 17 6.44 -10.83 -5.84
C GLU A 17 5.58 -11.83 -6.61
N VAL A 18 6.23 -12.87 -7.16
CA VAL A 18 5.57 -13.80 -8.05
C VAL A 18 5.43 -15.17 -7.40
N GLY A 19 4.40 -15.89 -7.82
CA GLY A 19 4.14 -17.25 -7.36
C GLY A 19 2.74 -17.39 -6.79
N PRO A 20 2.26 -18.65 -6.66
CA PRO A 20 0.89 -18.90 -6.21
C PRO A 20 0.65 -18.57 -4.74
N ARG A 21 1.72 -18.28 -3.99
CA ARG A 21 1.61 -17.92 -2.57
C ARG A 21 1.24 -16.47 -2.34
N TYR A 22 1.47 -15.62 -3.34
CA TYR A 22 1.33 -14.19 -3.16
C TYR A 22 -0.01 -13.71 -3.66
N SER A 23 -0.89 -13.41 -2.72
CA SER A 23 -2.09 -12.65 -3.06
C SER A 23 -1.70 -11.17 -3.20
N PRO A 24 -2.50 -10.38 -3.92
CA PRO A 24 -2.21 -8.95 -4.06
C PRO A 24 -2.06 -8.26 -2.72
N HIS A 25 -0.97 -7.51 -2.55
CA HIS A 25 -0.68 -6.81 -1.30
C HIS A 25 0.28 -5.63 -1.53
N PHE A 26 0.35 -4.74 -0.54
CA PHE A 26 1.33 -3.65 -0.52
C PHE A 26 1.97 -3.54 0.85
N HIS A 27 3.06 -2.80 0.91
CA HIS A 27 3.80 -2.54 2.15
C HIS A 27 3.63 -1.08 2.55
N ALA A 28 3.44 -0.83 3.84
CA ALA A 28 3.34 0.51 4.40
C ALA A 28 4.39 0.67 5.48
N TYR A 29 5.15 1.76 5.41
CA TYR A 29 6.24 2.05 6.34
C TYR A 29 6.00 3.36 7.07
N HIS A 30 6.26 3.36 8.36
CA HIS A 30 6.21 4.56 9.18
C HIS A 30 7.30 4.47 10.23
N GLY A 31 8.38 5.28 10.08
CA GLY A 31 9.54 5.15 10.95
C GLY A 31 10.13 3.76 10.85
N ASP A 32 10.28 3.09 11.97
CA ASP A 32 10.78 1.72 12.03
C ASP A 32 9.68 0.66 11.90
N ASP A 33 8.44 1.07 11.79
CA ASP A 33 7.31 0.16 11.69
C ASP A 33 6.98 -0.17 10.25
N GLU A 34 6.59 -1.42 10.03
CA GLU A 34 6.18 -1.88 8.71
C GLU A 34 4.93 -2.74 8.85
N ALA A 35 3.99 -2.56 7.93
CA ALA A 35 2.80 -3.40 7.84
C ALA A 35 2.58 -3.84 6.41
N VAL A 36 2.05 -5.04 6.22
CA VAL A 36 1.67 -5.57 4.92
C VAL A 36 0.15 -5.70 4.90
N TYR A 37 -0.46 -5.13 3.88
CA TYR A 37 -1.92 -5.14 3.72
C TYR A 37 -2.32 -5.85 2.43
N GLY A 38 -3.32 -6.71 2.53
CA GLY A 38 -3.95 -7.29 1.36
C GLY A 38 -4.80 -6.26 0.63
N LEU A 39 -5.07 -6.53 -0.64
CA LEU A 39 -5.82 -5.61 -1.50
C LEU A 39 -7.28 -5.99 -1.69
N ASP A 40 -7.63 -7.25 -1.49
CA ASP A 40 -8.99 -7.74 -1.73
C ASP A 40 -9.26 -8.96 -0.87
N PRO A 41 -9.78 -8.75 0.34
CA PRO A 41 -10.13 -7.46 0.95
C PRO A 41 -8.91 -6.69 1.47
N ILE A 42 -9.12 -5.41 1.79
CA ILE A 42 -8.09 -4.61 2.45
C ILE A 42 -8.01 -5.08 3.91
N GLU A 43 -6.91 -5.74 4.25
CA GLU A 43 -6.74 -6.26 5.60
C GLU A 43 -5.27 -6.40 5.96
N LEU A 44 -4.96 -6.29 7.23
CA LEU A 44 -3.59 -6.47 7.73
C LEU A 44 -3.19 -7.93 7.62
N LEU A 45 -2.10 -8.21 6.91
CA LEU A 45 -1.57 -9.56 6.74
C LEU A 45 -0.38 -9.83 7.63
N ALA A 46 0.46 -8.82 7.88
CA ALA A 46 1.68 -8.98 8.68
C ALA A 46 2.15 -7.63 9.19
N GLY A 47 2.94 -7.66 10.26
CA GLY A 47 3.48 -6.45 10.86
C GLY A 47 2.43 -5.60 11.53
N SER A 48 2.77 -4.35 11.83
CA SER A 48 1.82 -3.40 12.40
C SER A 48 2.34 -1.98 12.28
N LEU A 49 1.40 -1.04 12.25
CA LEU A 49 1.68 0.39 12.33
C LEU A 49 1.04 0.93 13.60
N PRO A 50 1.49 2.10 14.09
CA PRO A 50 0.74 2.78 15.14
C PRO A 50 -0.72 2.95 14.72
N ARG A 51 -1.61 2.94 15.69
CA ARG A 51 -3.05 2.90 15.42
C ARG A 51 -3.54 3.98 14.47
N ARG A 52 -3.06 5.21 14.66
CA ARG A 52 -3.48 6.32 13.80
C ARG A 52 -3.04 6.08 12.35
N GLN A 53 -1.78 5.70 12.16
CA GLN A 53 -1.24 5.47 10.83
C GLN A 53 -1.92 4.27 10.17
N ALA A 54 -2.20 3.21 10.93
CA ALA A 54 -2.93 2.07 10.41
C ALA A 54 -4.29 2.47 9.85
N ARG A 55 -5.02 3.32 10.57
CA ARG A 55 -6.34 3.79 10.10
C ARG A 55 -6.23 4.64 8.85
N LEU A 56 -5.20 5.50 8.76
CA LEU A 56 -4.99 6.32 7.59
C LEU A 56 -4.68 5.48 6.35
N VAL A 57 -3.83 4.47 6.52
CA VAL A 57 -3.50 3.55 5.43
C VAL A 57 -4.73 2.78 4.97
N GLU A 58 -5.51 2.25 5.91
CA GLU A 58 -6.71 1.48 5.57
C GLU A 58 -7.74 2.33 4.83
N ALA A 59 -7.97 3.55 5.30
CA ALA A 59 -8.90 4.45 4.62
C ALA A 59 -8.42 4.79 3.20
N TRP A 60 -7.14 5.10 3.06
CA TRP A 60 -6.55 5.39 1.76
C TRP A 60 -6.66 4.19 0.83
N ALA A 61 -6.33 2.99 1.33
CA ALA A 61 -6.37 1.79 0.51
C ALA A 61 -7.79 1.47 0.04
N GLU A 62 -8.80 1.67 0.89
CA GLU A 62 -10.19 1.47 0.48
C GLU A 62 -10.58 2.42 -0.66
N LEU A 63 -10.13 3.67 -0.57
CA LEU A 63 -10.40 4.65 -1.62
C LEU A 63 -9.66 4.35 -2.93
N ARG A 64 -8.51 3.71 -2.84
CA ARG A 64 -7.60 3.49 -3.97
C ARG A 64 -7.49 2.02 -4.38
N GLN A 65 -8.43 1.19 -3.95
CA GLN A 65 -8.34 -0.26 -4.16
C GLN A 65 -8.16 -0.63 -5.64
N SER A 66 -8.93 -0.02 -6.53
CA SER A 66 -8.83 -0.35 -7.95
C SER A 66 -7.48 0.04 -8.54
N GLU A 67 -6.94 1.19 -8.11
CA GLU A 67 -5.62 1.64 -8.57
C GLU A 67 -4.51 0.73 -8.04
N LEU A 68 -4.64 0.29 -6.78
CA LEU A 68 -3.69 -0.64 -6.18
C LEU A 68 -3.69 -1.99 -6.89
N LEU A 69 -4.87 -2.52 -7.21
CA LEU A 69 -4.99 -3.77 -7.95
C LEU A 69 -4.40 -3.64 -9.36
N ALA A 70 -4.64 -2.51 -10.03
CA ALA A 70 -4.07 -2.26 -11.33
C ALA A 70 -2.53 -2.22 -11.28
N ASP A 71 -1.97 -1.60 -10.24
CA ASP A 71 -0.51 -1.56 -10.06
C ASP A 71 0.06 -2.94 -9.76
N TRP A 72 -0.64 -3.74 -8.96
CA TRP A 72 -0.23 -5.12 -8.72
C TRP A 72 -0.13 -5.88 -10.05
N ASN A 73 -1.15 -5.75 -10.89
CA ASN A 73 -1.16 -6.42 -12.20
C ASN A 73 -0.04 -5.90 -13.12
N ARG A 74 0.26 -4.61 -13.07
CA ARG A 74 1.39 -4.05 -13.84
C ARG A 74 2.70 -4.70 -13.44
N LEU A 75 2.94 -4.82 -12.14
CA LEU A 75 4.17 -5.44 -11.64
C LEU A 75 4.25 -6.92 -12.03
N GLN A 76 3.13 -7.65 -11.98
CA GLN A 76 3.11 -9.04 -12.38
C GLN A 76 3.45 -9.23 -13.86
N SER A 77 3.12 -8.26 -14.69
CA SER A 77 3.41 -8.32 -16.14
C SER A 77 4.74 -7.67 -16.51
N GLY A 78 5.53 -7.26 -15.53
CA GLY A 78 6.84 -6.65 -15.77
C GLY A 78 6.78 -5.17 -16.13
N THR A 79 5.65 -4.53 -15.89
CA THR A 79 5.45 -3.09 -16.14
C THR A 79 5.59 -2.31 -14.84
N GLU A 80 6.11 -1.09 -14.92
CA GLU A 80 6.22 -0.26 -13.72
C GLU A 80 4.84 0.19 -13.21
N PRO A 81 4.64 0.22 -11.89
CA PRO A 81 3.40 0.74 -11.33
C PRO A 81 3.33 2.25 -11.49
N LEU A 82 2.12 2.78 -11.48
CA LEU A 82 1.89 4.22 -11.54
C LEU A 82 1.74 4.79 -10.13
N PRO A 83 2.21 6.02 -9.91
CA PRO A 83 1.96 6.69 -8.63
C PRO A 83 0.46 6.81 -8.36
N ILE A 84 0.10 6.73 -7.09
CA ILE A 84 -1.29 6.85 -6.64
C ILE A 84 -1.40 8.07 -5.74
N ASP A 85 -2.44 8.87 -5.93
CA ASP A 85 -2.62 10.09 -5.15
C ASP A 85 -2.68 9.77 -3.65
N PRO A 86 -2.02 10.58 -2.83
CA PRO A 86 -2.03 10.38 -1.37
C PRO A 86 -3.34 10.85 -0.77
N LEU A 87 -3.54 10.50 0.51
CA LEU A 87 -4.55 11.18 1.30
C LEU A 87 -4.17 12.65 1.45
N PRO A 88 -5.13 13.56 1.27
CA PRO A 88 -4.84 14.96 1.57
C PRO A 88 -4.47 15.14 3.04
N GLU A 89 -3.37 15.83 3.30
CA GLU A 89 -2.99 16.14 4.67
C GLU A 89 -3.69 17.44 5.08
N VAL A 90 -4.49 17.33 6.12
CA VAL A 90 -5.24 18.47 6.61
C VAL A 90 -4.44 19.15 7.70
N LEU A 91 -4.10 20.43 7.48
CA LEU A 91 -3.41 21.21 8.47
C LEU A 91 -4.45 21.81 9.43
N PRO A 92 -4.17 21.77 10.75
CA PRO A 92 -5.08 22.36 11.71
C PRO A 92 -5.10 23.89 11.61
#